data_d45ab74caad06598b7690f7370d84ab3
#
_entry.id   d45ab74caad06598b7690f7370d84ab3
#
_cell.length_a   1.000
_cell.length_b   1.000
_cell.length_c   1.000
_cell.angle_alpha   90.00
_cell.angle_beta   90.00
_cell.angle_gamma   90.00
#
_symmetry.space_group_name_H-M   'P 1'
#
loop_
_entity.id
_entity.type
_entity.pdbx_description
1 polymer ?
#
loop_
_entity_poly.entity_id
_entity_poly.type
_entity_poly.pdbx_seq_one_letter_code
_entity_poly.pdbx_strand_id
1 'polypeptide(L)'
;MKRWNFSNVMLIVGLLFIYLPMLILVIYSFNASKLVTVWGGWSVKWYVGLLDNTQLVSSVGRSLEIAFYTAFSSVLLGTLAAFVLTRIPRFRGRTLFGGMVTAPLVMPEVITGLSLLLLFVAMAQLIGWPQERGIVTIWIAHTSFCSSYVAVVVSARLRELDLSIEEAAMDLGAKPWKVFLLITIPMIAPSLAAGGMMSFALSLDDLVLASFVSGPGSTTLPMEVFSAVR
;
A
#
# COMPACT_ATOMS: atom_id res chain seq x y z
N MET A 1 -20.25 -9.14 39.47
CA MET A 1 -19.12 -8.21 39.27
C MET A 1 -18.01 -8.94 38.51
N LYS A 2 -17.78 -8.58 37.20
CA LYS A 2 -16.65 -9.12 36.43
C LYS A 2 -15.36 -8.65 37.10
N ARG A 3 -14.58 -9.57 37.68
CA ARG A 3 -13.23 -9.27 38.20
C ARG A 3 -12.36 -8.80 37.03
N TRP A 4 -11.87 -7.58 37.11
CA TRP A 4 -10.92 -7.06 36.16
C TRP A 4 -9.61 -7.86 36.30
N ASN A 5 -9.33 -8.72 35.34
CA ASN A 5 -8.09 -9.47 35.31
C ASN A 5 -6.95 -8.52 34.89
N PHE A 6 -5.75 -8.73 35.42
CA PHE A 6 -4.55 -7.96 35.07
C PHE A 6 -4.40 -7.78 33.56
N SER A 7 -4.70 -8.82 32.78
CA SER A 7 -4.67 -8.80 31.33
C SER A 7 -5.63 -7.75 30.73
N ASN A 8 -6.86 -7.62 31.26
CA ASN A 8 -7.81 -6.62 30.77
C ASN A 8 -7.37 -5.18 31.09
N VAL A 9 -6.75 -4.99 32.25
CA VAL A 9 -6.21 -3.68 32.61
C VAL A 9 -5.06 -3.30 31.68
N MET A 10 -4.11 -4.21 31.43
CA MET A 10 -3.00 -3.99 30.51
C MET A 10 -3.47 -3.73 29.06
N LEU A 11 -4.49 -4.47 28.59
CA LEU A 11 -5.10 -4.23 27.29
C LEU A 11 -5.66 -2.81 27.19
N ILE A 12 -6.45 -2.37 28.19
CA ILE A 12 -7.04 -1.03 28.20
C ILE A 12 -5.98 0.06 28.25
N VAL A 13 -4.96 -0.11 29.10
CA VAL A 13 -3.85 0.85 29.19
C VAL A 13 -3.10 0.94 27.86
N GLY A 14 -2.81 -0.19 27.22
CA GLY A 14 -2.16 -0.21 25.91
C GLY A 14 -3.00 0.47 24.81
N LEU A 15 -4.31 0.19 24.78
CA LEU A 15 -5.23 0.84 23.83
C LEU A 15 -5.33 2.35 24.09
N LEU A 16 -5.46 2.75 25.36
CA LEU A 16 -5.49 4.18 25.71
C LEU A 16 -4.19 4.88 25.30
N PHE A 17 -3.03 4.25 25.55
CA PHE A 17 -1.74 4.82 25.19
C PHE A 17 -1.62 5.07 23.68
N ILE A 18 -2.16 4.17 22.85
CA ILE A 18 -2.11 4.30 21.37
C ILE A 18 -3.18 5.27 20.87
N TYR A 19 -4.43 5.16 21.34
CA TYR A 19 -5.54 5.90 20.78
C TYR A 19 -5.77 7.30 21.39
N LEU A 20 -5.35 7.53 22.64
CA LEU A 20 -5.56 8.82 23.30
C LEU A 20 -4.90 9.99 22.57
N PRO A 21 -3.62 9.90 22.11
CA PRO A 21 -3.03 10.97 21.30
C PRO A 21 -3.80 11.24 20.01
N MET A 22 -4.28 10.19 19.33
CA MET A 22 -5.07 10.32 18.11
C MET A 22 -6.42 11.02 18.39
N LEU A 23 -7.10 10.64 19.47
CA LEU A 23 -8.36 11.28 19.88
C LEU A 23 -8.15 12.76 20.20
N ILE A 24 -7.06 13.09 20.88
CA ILE A 24 -6.70 14.49 21.16
C ILE A 24 -6.51 15.26 19.86
N LEU A 25 -5.77 14.72 18.88
CA LEU A 25 -5.60 15.36 17.57
C LEU A 25 -6.93 15.56 16.85
N VAL A 26 -7.83 14.57 16.88
CA VAL A 26 -9.15 14.68 16.28
C VAL A 26 -9.97 15.79 16.96
N ILE A 27 -9.96 15.86 18.30
CA ILE A 27 -10.65 16.94 19.05
C ILE A 27 -10.06 18.29 18.69
N TYR A 28 -8.73 18.43 18.67
CA TYR A 28 -8.05 19.68 18.34
C TYR A 28 -8.23 20.10 16.87
N SER A 29 -8.54 19.20 15.96
CA SER A 29 -8.87 19.55 14.57
C SER A 29 -10.13 20.41 14.45
N PHE A 30 -11.01 20.37 15.45
CA PHE A 30 -12.20 21.24 15.55
C PHE A 30 -11.93 22.53 16.33
N ASN A 31 -10.68 22.80 16.74
CA ASN A 31 -10.35 24.03 17.47
C ASN A 31 -10.45 25.26 16.56
N ALA A 32 -11.18 26.29 16.99
CA ALA A 32 -11.29 27.55 16.25
C ALA A 32 -9.99 28.36 16.21
N SER A 33 -9.07 28.14 17.16
CA SER A 33 -7.78 28.83 17.22
C SER A 33 -6.78 28.24 16.20
N LYS A 34 -5.93 29.10 15.60
CA LYS A 34 -4.75 28.65 14.84
C LYS A 34 -3.65 28.09 15.73
N LEU A 35 -3.64 28.50 17.00
CA LEU A 35 -2.62 28.05 17.95
C LEU A 35 -3.06 26.72 18.55
N VAL A 36 -2.25 25.68 18.38
CA VAL A 36 -2.53 24.33 18.88
C VAL A 36 -2.63 24.27 20.41
N THR A 37 -1.95 25.19 21.10
CA THR A 37 -1.92 25.25 22.57
C THR A 37 -3.10 26.00 23.21
N VAL A 38 -3.90 26.72 22.42
CA VAL A 38 -5.01 27.56 22.92
C VAL A 38 -6.31 27.01 22.34
N TRP A 39 -7.23 26.59 23.22
CA TRP A 39 -8.57 26.21 22.83
C TRP A 39 -9.46 27.43 22.57
N GLY A 40 -9.82 27.67 21.31
CA GLY A 40 -10.65 28.78 20.87
C GLY A 40 -12.14 28.46 20.67
N GLY A 41 -12.57 27.27 21.13
CA GLY A 41 -13.94 26.76 20.90
C GLY A 41 -14.08 25.84 19.69
N TRP A 42 -15.25 25.22 19.57
CA TRP A 42 -15.56 24.31 18.48
C TRP A 42 -15.80 25.03 17.16
N SER A 43 -15.18 24.60 16.08
CA SER A 43 -15.35 25.17 14.74
C SER A 43 -15.03 24.15 13.64
N VAL A 44 -15.78 24.20 12.55
CA VAL A 44 -15.53 23.45 11.31
C VAL A 44 -14.93 24.30 10.20
N LYS A 45 -14.56 25.56 10.51
CA LYS A 45 -14.08 26.54 9.50
C LYS A 45 -12.87 26.05 8.72
N TRP A 46 -12.00 25.28 9.35
CA TRP A 46 -10.81 24.71 8.70
C TRP A 46 -11.18 23.66 7.66
N TYR A 47 -12.18 22.83 7.94
CA TYR A 47 -12.67 21.82 7.00
C TYR A 47 -13.31 22.48 5.77
N VAL A 48 -14.07 23.55 5.96
CA VAL A 48 -14.61 24.33 4.83
C VAL A 48 -13.48 24.95 4.03
N GLY A 49 -12.51 25.60 4.67
CA GLY A 49 -11.35 26.20 4.00
C GLY A 49 -10.45 25.18 3.26
N LEU A 50 -10.42 23.90 3.68
CA LEU A 50 -9.71 22.85 2.95
C LEU A 50 -10.36 22.55 1.58
N LEU A 51 -11.70 22.62 1.50
CA LEU A 51 -12.42 22.39 0.24
C LEU A 51 -12.20 23.53 -0.77
N ASP A 52 -11.92 24.74 -0.31
CA ASP A 52 -11.61 25.89 -1.15
C ASP A 52 -10.15 25.87 -1.66
N ASN A 53 -9.30 25.04 -1.06
CA ASN A 53 -7.91 24.89 -1.48
C ASN A 53 -7.81 23.94 -2.68
N THR A 54 -7.77 24.50 -3.88
CA THR A 54 -7.72 23.75 -5.15
C THR A 54 -6.48 22.86 -5.27
N GLN A 55 -5.34 23.26 -4.70
CA GLN A 55 -4.11 22.49 -4.71
C GLN A 55 -4.24 21.23 -3.86
N LEU A 56 -4.79 21.37 -2.64
CA LEU A 56 -5.04 20.26 -1.75
C LEU A 56 -6.08 19.30 -2.33
N VAL A 57 -7.21 19.79 -2.85
CA VAL A 57 -8.24 18.95 -3.48
C VAL A 57 -7.67 18.19 -4.68
N SER A 58 -6.86 18.85 -5.50
CA SER A 58 -6.20 18.17 -6.64
C SER A 58 -5.18 17.13 -6.21
N SER A 59 -4.47 17.35 -5.09
CA SER A 59 -3.52 16.35 -4.54
C SER A 59 -4.23 15.14 -3.95
N VAL A 60 -5.42 15.32 -3.34
CA VAL A 60 -6.30 14.22 -2.92
C VAL A 60 -6.69 13.36 -4.13
N GLY A 61 -7.17 13.99 -5.20
CA GLY A 61 -7.56 13.28 -6.43
C GLY A 61 -6.41 12.45 -7.00
N ARG A 62 -5.20 13.03 -7.10
CA ARG A 62 -3.99 12.33 -7.58
C ARG A 62 -3.60 11.16 -6.68
N SER A 63 -3.64 11.36 -5.36
CA SER A 63 -3.32 10.27 -4.42
C SER A 63 -4.29 9.11 -4.52
N LEU A 64 -5.59 9.38 -4.66
CA LEU A 64 -6.61 8.35 -4.84
C LEU A 64 -6.43 7.61 -6.17
N GLU A 65 -6.13 8.34 -7.26
CA GLU A 65 -5.86 7.77 -8.57
C GLU A 65 -4.64 6.84 -8.53
N ILE A 66 -3.51 7.31 -7.98
CA ILE A 66 -2.28 6.51 -7.84
C ILE A 66 -2.55 5.29 -6.96
N ALA A 67 -3.20 5.45 -5.82
CA ALA A 67 -3.49 4.36 -4.89
C ALA A 67 -4.39 3.29 -5.54
N PHE A 68 -5.39 3.70 -6.33
CA PHE A 68 -6.26 2.77 -7.05
C PHE A 68 -5.49 1.95 -8.10
N TYR A 69 -4.70 2.62 -8.96
CA TYR A 69 -3.87 1.92 -9.95
C TYR A 69 -2.81 1.04 -9.30
N THR A 70 -2.22 1.50 -8.21
CA THR A 70 -1.25 0.72 -7.43
C THR A 70 -1.90 -0.53 -6.84
N ALA A 71 -3.06 -0.41 -6.20
CA ALA A 71 -3.76 -1.55 -5.62
C ALA A 71 -4.09 -2.61 -6.68
N PHE A 72 -4.64 -2.19 -7.81
CA PHE A 72 -4.98 -3.11 -8.91
C PHE A 72 -3.73 -3.82 -9.46
N SER A 73 -2.69 -3.04 -9.79
CA SER A 73 -1.45 -3.58 -10.36
C SER A 73 -0.70 -4.48 -9.38
N SER A 74 -0.69 -4.11 -8.09
CA SER A 74 -0.04 -4.90 -7.03
C SER A 74 -0.75 -6.21 -6.77
N VAL A 75 -2.09 -6.23 -6.78
CA VAL A 75 -2.86 -7.48 -6.67
C VAL A 75 -2.53 -8.40 -7.83
N LEU A 76 -2.49 -7.88 -9.05
CA LEU A 76 -2.17 -8.68 -10.23
C LEU A 76 -0.75 -9.26 -10.14
N LEU A 77 0.27 -8.41 -9.98
CA LEU A 77 1.67 -8.82 -9.98
C LEU A 77 2.03 -9.66 -8.74
N GLY A 78 1.55 -9.26 -7.58
CA GLY A 78 1.78 -9.98 -6.33
C GLY A 78 1.13 -11.37 -6.32
N THR A 79 -0.08 -11.49 -6.89
CA THR A 79 -0.75 -12.80 -7.03
C THR A 79 -0.01 -13.71 -7.98
N LEU A 80 0.46 -13.20 -9.12
CA LEU A 80 1.28 -13.99 -10.06
C LEU A 80 2.59 -14.44 -9.40
N ALA A 81 3.27 -13.54 -8.69
CA ALA A 81 4.49 -13.88 -7.96
C ALA A 81 4.22 -14.94 -6.86
N ALA A 82 3.14 -14.78 -6.09
CA ALA A 82 2.71 -15.74 -5.08
C ALA A 82 2.41 -17.11 -5.69
N PHE A 83 1.70 -17.15 -6.81
CA PHE A 83 1.38 -18.40 -7.52
C PHE A 83 2.65 -19.11 -7.99
N VAL A 84 3.59 -18.39 -8.63
CA VAL A 84 4.88 -18.96 -9.07
C VAL A 84 5.65 -19.53 -7.88
N LEU A 85 5.74 -18.80 -6.78
CA LEU A 85 6.50 -19.22 -5.59
C LEU A 85 5.85 -20.38 -4.83
N THR A 86 4.53 -20.57 -4.93
CA THR A 86 3.81 -21.60 -4.17
C THR A 86 3.47 -22.84 -4.99
N ARG A 87 3.10 -22.68 -6.26
CA ARG A 87 2.60 -23.76 -7.13
C ARG A 87 3.66 -24.34 -8.05
N ILE A 88 4.70 -23.58 -8.40
CA ILE A 88 5.79 -24.09 -9.21
C ILE A 88 6.91 -24.63 -8.29
N PRO A 89 7.06 -25.97 -8.14
CA PRO A 89 7.85 -26.54 -7.06
C PRO A 89 9.35 -26.28 -7.20
N ARG A 90 9.91 -26.38 -8.38
CA ARG A 90 11.36 -26.22 -8.62
C ARG A 90 11.64 -25.63 -10.00
N PHE A 91 12.29 -24.46 -10.03
CA PHE A 91 12.84 -23.86 -11.24
C PHE A 91 14.18 -23.18 -10.92
N ARG A 92 15.03 -23.04 -11.94
CA ARG A 92 16.33 -22.37 -11.79
C ARG A 92 16.08 -20.87 -11.47
N GLY A 93 16.68 -20.38 -10.40
CA GLY A 93 16.52 -19.00 -9.97
C GLY A 93 15.36 -18.73 -8.99
N ARG A 94 14.66 -19.77 -8.50
CA ARG A 94 13.54 -19.61 -7.53
C ARG A 94 13.95 -18.81 -6.29
N THR A 95 15.13 -19.08 -5.73
CA THR A 95 15.63 -18.37 -4.55
C THR A 95 15.89 -16.90 -4.87
N LEU A 96 16.48 -16.61 -6.02
CA LEU A 96 16.72 -15.26 -6.48
C LEU A 96 15.39 -14.51 -6.70
N PHE A 97 14.44 -15.15 -7.41
CA PHE A 97 13.11 -14.58 -7.64
C PHE A 97 12.37 -14.31 -6.33
N GLY A 98 12.38 -15.26 -5.39
CA GLY A 98 11.81 -15.08 -4.06
C GLY A 98 12.47 -13.93 -3.29
N GLY A 99 13.80 -13.85 -3.35
CA GLY A 99 14.56 -12.75 -2.77
C GLY A 99 14.18 -11.39 -3.38
N MET A 100 14.06 -11.29 -4.71
CA MET A 100 13.65 -10.06 -5.39
C MET A 100 12.23 -9.65 -5.04
N VAL A 101 11.30 -10.60 -4.94
CA VAL A 101 9.90 -10.33 -4.54
C VAL A 101 9.82 -9.83 -3.09
N THR A 102 10.66 -10.34 -2.20
CA THR A 102 10.62 -9.93 -0.77
C THR A 102 11.58 -8.81 -0.42
N ALA A 103 12.52 -8.46 -1.29
CA ALA A 103 13.51 -7.41 -1.04
C ALA A 103 12.90 -6.06 -0.62
N PRO A 104 11.83 -5.56 -1.28
CA PRO A 104 11.22 -4.28 -0.88
C PRO A 104 10.67 -4.26 0.55
N LEU A 105 10.32 -5.41 1.13
CA LEU A 105 9.82 -5.50 2.51
C LEU A 105 10.91 -5.29 3.57
N VAL A 106 12.16 -5.53 3.21
CA VAL A 106 13.29 -5.49 4.13
C VAL A 106 14.12 -4.24 3.92
N MET A 107 14.10 -3.69 2.71
CA MET A 107 14.88 -2.50 2.37
C MET A 107 14.23 -1.24 2.95
N PRO A 108 15.01 -0.32 3.55
CA PRO A 108 14.51 0.99 3.95
C PRO A 108 13.92 1.76 2.75
N GLU A 109 12.75 2.37 2.94
CA GLU A 109 12.04 3.10 1.87
C GLU A 109 12.88 4.18 1.19
N VAL A 110 13.72 4.87 1.97
CA VAL A 110 14.65 5.89 1.44
C VAL A 110 15.62 5.30 0.41
N ILE A 111 16.17 4.11 0.70
CA ILE A 111 17.11 3.44 -0.21
C ILE A 111 16.37 2.96 -1.47
N THR A 112 15.18 2.42 -1.30
CA THR A 112 14.33 2.00 -2.43
C THR A 112 13.94 3.19 -3.29
N GLY A 113 13.51 4.30 -2.69
CA GLY A 113 13.16 5.53 -3.39
C GLY A 113 14.33 6.14 -4.17
N LEU A 114 15.49 6.22 -3.55
CA LEU A 114 16.71 6.69 -4.21
C LEU A 114 17.14 5.78 -5.37
N SER A 115 17.07 4.46 -5.18
CA SER A 115 17.41 3.49 -6.22
C SER A 115 16.48 3.60 -7.43
N LEU A 116 15.16 3.76 -7.19
CA LEU A 116 14.17 3.97 -8.25
C LEU A 116 14.37 5.32 -8.96
N LEU A 117 14.71 6.39 -8.21
CA LEU A 117 15.05 7.66 -8.80
C LEU A 117 16.23 7.52 -9.77
N LEU A 118 17.32 6.89 -9.32
CA LEU A 118 18.51 6.66 -10.15
C LEU A 118 18.20 5.78 -11.36
N LEU A 119 17.35 4.75 -11.18
CA LEU A 119 16.88 3.90 -12.28
C LEU A 119 16.13 4.73 -13.33
N PHE A 120 15.15 5.55 -12.91
CA PHE A 120 14.39 6.38 -13.86
C PHE A 120 15.28 7.42 -14.57
N VAL A 121 16.24 8.02 -13.87
CA VAL A 121 17.21 8.94 -14.50
C VAL A 121 18.06 8.21 -15.53
N ALA A 122 18.60 7.04 -15.21
CA ALA A 122 19.38 6.23 -16.13
C ALA A 122 18.56 5.79 -17.36
N MET A 123 17.31 5.36 -17.15
CA MET A 123 16.41 4.98 -18.23
C MET A 123 16.08 6.17 -19.14
N ALA A 124 15.84 7.35 -18.57
CA ALA A 124 15.60 8.56 -19.35
C ALA A 124 16.79 8.90 -20.26
N GLN A 125 18.02 8.70 -19.77
CA GLN A 125 19.23 8.92 -20.56
C GLN A 125 19.49 7.86 -21.64
N LEU A 126 19.20 6.58 -21.34
CA LEU A 126 19.52 5.46 -22.22
C LEU A 126 18.46 5.20 -23.29
N ILE A 127 17.18 5.31 -22.92
CA ILE A 127 16.04 4.94 -23.78
C ILE A 127 15.03 6.08 -23.97
N GLY A 128 15.29 7.27 -23.39
CA GLY A 128 14.41 8.44 -23.52
C GLY A 128 13.11 8.33 -22.70
N TRP A 129 13.00 7.38 -21.75
CA TRP A 129 11.81 7.18 -20.92
C TRP A 129 12.21 6.97 -19.44
N PRO A 130 11.48 7.56 -18.50
CA PRO A 130 10.38 8.54 -18.67
C PRO A 130 10.92 9.90 -19.14
N GLN A 131 10.15 10.62 -19.95
CA GLN A 131 10.54 11.99 -20.38
C GLN A 131 10.58 12.93 -19.18
N GLU A 132 9.57 12.79 -18.30
CA GLU A 132 9.49 13.50 -17.02
C GLU A 132 9.01 12.52 -15.93
N ARG A 133 9.45 12.74 -14.71
CA ARG A 133 8.91 12.03 -13.55
C ARG A 133 7.53 12.59 -13.21
N GLY A 134 6.64 11.77 -12.66
CA GLY A 134 5.28 12.18 -12.38
C GLY A 134 4.41 11.04 -11.85
N ILE A 135 3.12 11.10 -12.12
CA ILE A 135 2.14 10.09 -11.65
C ILE A 135 2.55 8.66 -12.04
N VAL A 136 3.05 8.47 -13.26
CA VAL A 136 3.44 7.14 -13.77
C VAL A 136 4.65 6.57 -13.01
N THR A 137 5.65 7.39 -12.73
CA THR A 137 6.83 6.94 -11.96
C THR A 137 6.49 6.66 -10.51
N ILE A 138 5.58 7.43 -9.90
CA ILE A 138 5.04 7.16 -8.56
C ILE A 138 4.27 5.83 -8.57
N TRP A 139 3.35 5.66 -9.51
CA TRP A 139 2.57 4.42 -9.65
C TRP A 139 3.47 3.18 -9.79
N ILE A 140 4.50 3.22 -10.63
CA ILE A 140 5.44 2.09 -10.79
C ILE A 140 6.22 1.82 -9.49
N ALA A 141 6.69 2.87 -8.83
CA ALA A 141 7.40 2.74 -7.57
C ALA A 141 6.54 2.11 -6.49
N HIS A 142 5.32 2.63 -6.30
CA HIS A 142 4.37 2.09 -5.33
C HIS A 142 3.94 0.67 -5.69
N THR A 143 3.69 0.37 -6.97
CA THR A 143 3.36 -0.99 -7.42
C THR A 143 4.48 -1.97 -7.12
N SER A 144 5.73 -1.59 -7.37
CA SER A 144 6.90 -2.42 -7.06
C SER A 144 6.98 -2.77 -5.58
N PHE A 145 6.78 -1.79 -4.71
CA PHE A 145 6.79 -1.96 -3.26
C PHE A 145 5.57 -2.77 -2.77
N CYS A 146 4.36 -2.35 -3.14
CA CYS A 146 3.12 -2.96 -2.67
C CYS A 146 2.91 -4.39 -3.18
N SER A 147 3.40 -4.73 -4.38
CA SER A 147 3.30 -6.10 -4.91
C SER A 147 3.99 -7.14 -4.02
N SER A 148 5.03 -6.74 -3.29
CA SER A 148 5.72 -7.60 -2.32
C SER A 148 4.81 -7.98 -1.15
N TYR A 149 4.06 -7.03 -0.61
CA TYR A 149 3.07 -7.28 0.45
C TYR A 149 1.96 -8.21 -0.03
N VAL A 150 1.40 -7.93 -1.20
CA VAL A 150 0.37 -8.80 -1.80
C VAL A 150 0.91 -10.22 -2.01
N ALA A 151 2.13 -10.35 -2.53
CA ALA A 151 2.74 -11.65 -2.76
C ALA A 151 2.87 -12.47 -1.46
N VAL A 152 3.23 -11.85 -0.34
CA VAL A 152 3.31 -12.51 0.97
C VAL A 152 1.92 -12.93 1.45
N VAL A 153 0.94 -12.01 1.45
CA VAL A 153 -0.43 -12.29 1.92
C VAL A 153 -1.08 -13.40 1.10
N VAL A 154 -0.97 -13.32 -0.22
CA VAL A 154 -1.54 -14.32 -1.13
C VAL A 154 -0.77 -15.66 -1.04
N SER A 155 0.56 -15.64 -0.89
CA SER A 155 1.35 -16.86 -0.70
C SER A 155 0.96 -17.60 0.57
N ALA A 156 0.70 -16.89 1.67
CA ALA A 156 0.24 -17.49 2.91
C ALA A 156 -1.08 -18.25 2.67
N ARG A 157 -2.05 -17.62 2.02
CA ARG A 157 -3.34 -18.23 1.72
C ARG A 157 -3.24 -19.39 0.74
N LEU A 158 -2.42 -19.27 -0.33
CA LEU A 158 -2.22 -20.36 -1.27
C LEU A 158 -1.60 -21.60 -0.64
N ARG A 159 -0.76 -21.47 0.39
CA ARG A 159 -0.18 -22.60 1.12
C ARG A 159 -1.17 -23.31 2.02
N GLU A 160 -2.23 -22.63 2.47
CA GLU A 160 -3.30 -23.24 3.28
C GLU A 160 -4.31 -24.02 2.44
N LEU A 161 -4.40 -23.75 1.14
CA LEU A 161 -5.32 -24.43 0.25
C LEU A 161 -4.82 -25.87 -0.05
N ASP A 162 -5.75 -26.81 0.09
CA ASP A 162 -5.51 -28.20 -0.29
C ASP A 162 -5.34 -28.33 -1.80
N LEU A 163 -4.18 -28.83 -2.21
CA LEU A 163 -3.85 -29.07 -3.62
C LEU A 163 -4.78 -30.10 -4.28
N SER A 164 -5.37 -31.00 -3.51
CA SER A 164 -6.28 -32.02 -4.02
C SER A 164 -7.48 -31.44 -4.78
N ILE A 165 -7.91 -30.22 -4.43
CA ILE A 165 -9.03 -29.53 -5.12
C ILE A 165 -8.59 -29.15 -6.55
N GLU A 166 -7.39 -28.63 -6.69
CA GLU A 166 -6.84 -28.25 -7.99
C GLU A 166 -6.54 -29.49 -8.86
N GLU A 167 -6.01 -30.55 -8.23
CA GLU A 167 -5.72 -31.84 -8.87
C GLU A 167 -6.99 -32.55 -9.34
N ALA A 168 -8.03 -32.63 -8.49
CA ALA A 168 -9.32 -33.21 -8.86
C ALA A 168 -9.98 -32.51 -10.06
N ALA A 169 -9.86 -31.19 -10.13
CA ALA A 169 -10.35 -30.44 -11.27
C ALA A 169 -9.57 -30.73 -12.57
N MET A 170 -8.27 -30.96 -12.46
CA MET A 170 -7.42 -31.33 -13.61
C MET A 170 -7.73 -32.77 -14.05
N ASP A 171 -8.00 -33.69 -13.13
CA ASP A 171 -8.42 -35.08 -13.42
C ASP A 171 -9.76 -35.12 -14.16
N LEU A 172 -10.65 -34.16 -13.89
CA LEU A 172 -11.89 -33.96 -14.65
C LEU A 172 -11.69 -33.27 -16.01
N GLY A 173 -10.43 -33.06 -16.44
CA GLY A 173 -10.08 -32.49 -17.74
C GLY A 173 -10.01 -30.97 -17.79
N ALA A 174 -10.03 -30.28 -16.65
CA ALA A 174 -9.85 -28.83 -16.64
C ALA A 174 -8.38 -28.47 -16.96
N LYS A 175 -8.19 -27.49 -17.85
CA LYS A 175 -6.85 -26.97 -18.14
C LYS A 175 -6.31 -26.15 -16.94
N PRO A 176 -5.00 -26.15 -16.65
CA PRO A 176 -4.43 -25.46 -15.47
C PRO A 176 -4.84 -23.99 -15.34
N TRP A 177 -4.90 -23.25 -16.45
CA TRP A 177 -5.34 -21.84 -16.42
C TRP A 177 -6.82 -21.68 -16.04
N LYS A 178 -7.70 -22.65 -16.40
CA LYS A 178 -9.11 -22.66 -15.98
C LYS A 178 -9.22 -22.97 -14.49
N VAL A 179 -8.43 -23.91 -13.99
CA VAL A 179 -8.35 -24.23 -12.55
C VAL A 179 -7.93 -22.97 -11.79
N PHE A 180 -6.86 -22.28 -12.24
CA PHE A 180 -6.42 -21.04 -11.63
C PHE A 180 -7.52 -19.98 -11.57
N LEU A 181 -8.18 -19.68 -12.70
CA LEU A 181 -9.16 -18.60 -12.76
C LEU A 181 -10.50 -18.94 -12.10
N LEU A 182 -10.98 -20.19 -12.22
CA LEU A 182 -12.32 -20.59 -11.81
C LEU A 182 -12.37 -21.24 -10.42
N ILE A 183 -11.24 -21.71 -9.91
CA ILE A 183 -11.16 -22.38 -8.60
C ILE A 183 -10.21 -21.64 -7.68
N THR A 184 -8.94 -21.48 -8.05
CA THR A 184 -7.93 -20.91 -7.16
C THR A 184 -8.23 -19.45 -6.85
N ILE A 185 -8.49 -18.60 -7.87
CA ILE A 185 -8.79 -17.17 -7.67
C ILE A 185 -10.01 -16.94 -6.78
N PRO A 186 -11.18 -17.59 -6.98
CA PRO A 186 -12.32 -17.44 -6.07
C PRO A 186 -12.02 -17.88 -4.63
N MET A 187 -11.24 -18.96 -4.45
CA MET A 187 -10.89 -19.46 -3.12
C MET A 187 -9.93 -18.51 -2.35
N ILE A 188 -9.10 -17.75 -3.04
CA ILE A 188 -8.20 -16.76 -2.44
C ILE A 188 -8.77 -15.32 -2.51
N ALA A 189 -9.98 -15.11 -3.03
CA ALA A 189 -10.58 -13.79 -3.20
C ALA A 189 -10.55 -12.91 -1.93
N PRO A 190 -10.80 -13.43 -0.71
CA PRO A 190 -10.66 -12.64 0.50
C PRO A 190 -9.23 -12.11 0.72
N SER A 191 -8.20 -12.91 0.37
CA SER A 191 -6.80 -12.49 0.49
C SER A 191 -6.39 -11.49 -0.60
N LEU A 192 -7.00 -11.61 -1.80
CA LEU A 192 -6.82 -10.60 -2.87
C LEU A 192 -7.41 -9.26 -2.44
N ALA A 193 -8.61 -9.27 -1.86
CA ALA A 193 -9.26 -8.06 -1.35
C ALA A 193 -8.43 -7.44 -0.21
N ALA A 194 -7.98 -8.24 0.76
CA ALA A 194 -7.14 -7.77 1.86
C ALA A 194 -5.80 -7.18 1.34
N GLY A 195 -5.12 -7.87 0.41
CA GLY A 195 -3.91 -7.38 -0.23
C GLY A 195 -4.11 -6.09 -1.01
N GLY A 196 -5.23 -5.98 -1.74
CA GLY A 196 -5.61 -4.78 -2.47
C GLY A 196 -5.89 -3.58 -1.55
N MET A 197 -6.65 -3.79 -0.48
CA MET A 197 -6.93 -2.74 0.51
C MET A 197 -5.64 -2.29 1.21
N MET A 198 -4.75 -3.23 1.56
CA MET A 198 -3.45 -2.91 2.14
C MET A 198 -2.58 -2.10 1.16
N SER A 199 -2.50 -2.52 -0.10
CA SER A 199 -1.76 -1.78 -1.13
C SER A 199 -2.32 -0.39 -1.36
N PHE A 200 -3.65 -0.25 -1.36
CA PHE A 200 -4.33 1.04 -1.48
C PHE A 200 -3.94 1.97 -0.31
N ALA A 201 -4.02 1.48 0.92
CA ALA A 201 -3.68 2.26 2.11
C ALA A 201 -2.18 2.66 2.12
N LEU A 202 -1.27 1.70 1.85
CA LEU A 202 0.17 1.95 1.80
C LEU A 202 0.55 2.97 0.71
N SER A 203 -0.12 2.94 -0.44
CA SER A 203 0.12 3.90 -1.51
C SER A 203 -0.47 5.28 -1.22
N LEU A 204 -1.58 5.33 -0.45
CA LEU A 204 -2.27 6.58 -0.14
C LEU A 204 -1.50 7.44 0.87
N ASP A 205 -0.84 6.83 1.85
CA ASP A 205 -0.11 7.52 2.91
C ASP A 205 1.41 7.63 2.64
N ASP A 206 1.89 7.08 1.51
CA ASP A 206 3.30 7.15 1.17
C ASP A 206 3.76 8.58 0.87
N LEU A 207 4.77 9.00 1.61
CA LEU A 207 5.46 10.26 1.41
C LEU A 207 6.86 10.05 0.83
N VAL A 208 7.53 8.98 1.27
CA VAL A 208 8.96 8.80 1.05
C VAL A 208 9.25 8.43 -0.39
N LEU A 209 8.70 7.32 -0.87
CA LEU A 209 8.89 6.88 -2.26
C LEU A 209 8.38 7.95 -3.24
N ALA A 210 7.17 8.50 -2.98
CA ALA A 210 6.58 9.54 -3.80
C ALA A 210 7.51 10.75 -3.94
N SER A 211 8.15 11.21 -2.85
CA SER A 211 9.04 12.38 -2.86
C SER A 211 10.26 12.20 -3.76
N PHE A 212 10.82 10.98 -3.84
CA PHE A 212 11.98 10.71 -4.69
C PHE A 212 11.62 10.65 -6.18
N VAL A 213 10.46 10.08 -6.51
CA VAL A 213 10.11 9.75 -7.91
C VAL A 213 9.05 10.68 -8.50
N SER A 214 8.58 11.66 -7.74
CA SER A 214 7.65 12.69 -8.23
C SER A 214 8.31 13.68 -9.16
N GLY A 215 7.50 14.43 -9.90
CA GLY A 215 7.90 15.50 -10.77
C GLY A 215 6.87 16.64 -10.78
N PRO A 216 7.03 17.63 -11.65
CA PRO A 216 6.12 18.76 -11.73
C PRO A 216 4.65 18.32 -11.86
N GLY A 217 3.77 18.90 -11.06
CA GLY A 217 2.34 18.62 -11.11
C GLY A 217 1.89 17.28 -10.54
N SER A 218 2.77 16.46 -9.96
CA SER A 218 2.44 15.14 -9.39
C SER A 218 2.51 15.08 -7.85
N THR A 219 2.35 16.21 -7.20
CA THR A 219 2.31 16.30 -5.72
C THR A 219 1.15 15.48 -5.17
N THR A 220 1.46 14.53 -4.30
CA THR A 220 0.47 13.69 -3.60
C THR A 220 -0.04 14.37 -2.33
N LEU A 221 -1.14 13.87 -1.77
CA LEU A 221 -1.70 14.41 -0.53
C LEU A 221 -0.70 14.41 0.64
N PRO A 222 0.06 13.32 0.94
CA PRO A 222 1.07 13.35 1.99
C PRO A 222 2.15 14.40 1.77
N MET A 223 2.59 14.60 0.52
CA MET A 223 3.57 15.63 0.17
C MET A 223 3.02 17.04 0.40
N GLU A 224 1.75 17.29 0.02
CA GLU A 224 1.08 18.59 0.23
C GLU A 224 0.93 18.89 1.72
N VAL A 225 0.44 17.92 2.50
CA VAL A 225 0.32 18.04 3.96
C VAL A 225 1.68 18.31 4.60
N PHE A 226 2.72 17.58 4.22
CA PHE A 226 4.06 17.78 4.75
C PHE A 226 4.62 19.18 4.42
N SER A 227 4.35 19.68 3.21
CA SER A 227 4.79 21.02 2.81
C SER A 227 4.05 22.14 3.58
N ALA A 228 2.77 21.91 3.92
CA ALA A 228 1.94 22.89 4.65
C ALA A 228 2.27 23.01 6.15
N VAL A 229 2.97 22.01 6.72
CA VAL A 229 3.37 22.01 8.15
C VAL A 229 4.77 22.62 8.36
N ARG A 230 5.53 22.82 7.29
CA ARG A 230 6.83 23.51 7.33
C ARG A 230 6.68 25.02 7.30
#